data_682166e3e660d676647f05fb2ea113a3
#
_entry.id   682166e3e660d676647f05fb2ea113a3
#
_cell.length_a   1.000
_cell.length_b   1.000
_cell.length_c   1.000
_cell.angle_alpha   90.00
_cell.angle_beta   90.00
_cell.angle_gamma   90.00
#
_symmetry.space_group_name_H-M   'P 1'
#
loop_
_entity.id
_entity.type
_entity.pdbx_description
1 polymer ?
#
loop_
_entity_poly.entity_id
_entity_poly.type
_entity_poly.pdbx_seq_one_letter_code
_entity_poly.pdbx_strand_id
1 'polypeptide(L)'
;MSRKTLRAHPACNGRVASLGFCMGGRLSFVCAAEGAVDAAVCYYGGGIHNMLDRVPSIKVPMLLHFAEKDGYIPMPAVESVKGAFAGRDDVRVDVYGGVDHGFNCWGRPMYNQKAAALARGRSLSFLSGVIC
;
A
#
# COMPACT_ATOMS: atom_id res chain seq x y z
N MET A 1 -12.68 -4.64 -14.52
CA MET A 1 -12.27 -6.05 -14.77
C MET A 1 -12.13 -6.76 -13.44
N SER A 2 -12.74 -7.92 -13.28
CA SER A 2 -12.64 -8.67 -12.04
C SER A 2 -11.27 -9.35 -11.88
N ARG A 3 -10.84 -9.63 -10.62
CA ARG A 3 -9.60 -10.37 -10.36
C ARG A 3 -9.57 -11.75 -11.03
N LYS A 4 -10.73 -12.41 -11.11
CA LYS A 4 -10.85 -13.73 -11.80
C LYS A 4 -10.51 -13.61 -13.28
N THR A 5 -11.00 -12.55 -13.92
CA THR A 5 -10.72 -12.25 -15.34
C THR A 5 -9.23 -11.98 -15.55
N LEU A 6 -8.61 -11.18 -14.65
CA LEU A 6 -7.17 -10.90 -14.73
C LEU A 6 -6.34 -12.17 -14.58
N ARG A 7 -6.63 -13.00 -13.57
CA ARG A 7 -5.90 -14.25 -13.33
C ARG A 7 -6.02 -15.24 -14.49
N ALA A 8 -7.17 -15.27 -15.14
CA ALA A 8 -7.44 -16.17 -16.25
C ALA A 8 -6.92 -15.67 -17.60
N HIS A 9 -6.42 -14.43 -17.66
CA HIS A 9 -5.92 -13.87 -18.92
C HIS A 9 -4.67 -14.60 -19.40
N PRO A 10 -4.56 -14.97 -20.70
CA PRO A 10 -3.42 -15.73 -21.21
C PRO A 10 -2.04 -15.09 -20.98
N ALA A 11 -1.98 -13.75 -20.91
CA ALA A 11 -0.75 -13.02 -20.62
C ALA A 11 -0.45 -12.87 -19.12
N CYS A 12 -1.29 -13.37 -18.23
CA CYS A 12 -1.10 -13.32 -16.78
C CYS A 12 -0.47 -14.62 -16.29
N ASN A 13 0.53 -14.51 -15.42
CA ASN A 13 1.13 -15.68 -14.78
C ASN A 13 0.29 -16.25 -13.63
N GLY A 14 -0.94 -15.80 -13.46
CA GLY A 14 -1.86 -16.19 -12.39
C GLY A 14 -1.73 -15.37 -11.12
N ARG A 15 -0.75 -14.47 -10.99
CA ARG A 15 -0.55 -13.60 -9.84
C ARG A 15 -1.09 -12.20 -10.11
N VAL A 16 -1.79 -11.65 -9.13
CA VAL A 16 -2.43 -10.33 -9.22
C VAL A 16 -2.14 -9.55 -7.95
N ALA A 17 -1.66 -8.33 -8.11
CA ALA A 17 -1.47 -7.40 -7.02
C ALA A 17 -2.48 -6.24 -7.10
N SER A 18 -2.74 -5.60 -5.97
CA SER A 18 -3.45 -4.33 -5.92
C SER A 18 -2.48 -3.20 -5.57
N LEU A 19 -2.70 -2.04 -6.17
CA LEU A 19 -2.00 -0.81 -5.84
C LEU A 19 -3.03 0.32 -5.83
N GLY A 20 -3.02 1.12 -4.77
CA GLY A 20 -3.99 2.20 -4.65
C GLY A 20 -3.47 3.41 -3.90
N PHE A 21 -4.09 4.55 -4.16
CA PHE A 21 -3.75 5.85 -3.60
C PHE A 21 -4.92 6.42 -2.81
N CYS A 22 -4.70 7.06 -1.68
CA CYS A 22 -5.73 7.62 -0.81
C CYS A 22 -6.76 6.54 -0.39
N MET A 23 -8.02 6.74 -0.75
CA MET A 23 -9.07 5.72 -0.58
C MET A 23 -8.68 4.40 -1.27
N GLY A 24 -8.04 4.48 -2.44
CA GLY A 24 -7.52 3.30 -3.14
C GLY A 24 -6.45 2.56 -2.34
N GLY A 25 -5.63 3.27 -1.56
CA GLY A 25 -4.66 2.65 -0.63
C GLY A 25 -5.36 1.85 0.46
N ARG A 26 -6.43 2.38 1.03
CA ARG A 26 -7.28 1.64 1.98
C ARG A 26 -7.93 0.42 1.31
N LEU A 27 -8.45 0.59 0.10
CA LEU A 27 -9.08 -0.52 -0.63
C LEU A 27 -8.06 -1.61 -0.98
N SER A 28 -6.81 -1.25 -1.29
CA SER A 28 -5.74 -2.23 -1.51
C SER A 28 -5.46 -3.06 -0.27
N PHE A 29 -5.46 -2.43 0.92
CA PHE A 29 -5.39 -3.13 2.20
C PHE A 29 -6.55 -4.11 2.37
N VAL A 30 -7.78 -3.67 2.08
CA VAL A 30 -8.97 -4.54 2.14
C VAL A 30 -8.84 -5.72 1.19
N CYS A 31 -8.37 -5.51 -0.03
CA CYS A 31 -8.13 -6.60 -0.99
C CYS A 31 -7.17 -7.66 -0.42
N ALA A 32 -6.12 -7.25 0.27
CA ALA A 32 -5.21 -8.17 0.93
C ALA A 32 -5.89 -8.92 2.07
N ALA A 33 -6.66 -8.21 2.91
CA ALA A 33 -7.40 -8.80 4.03
C ALA A 33 -8.45 -9.81 3.59
N GLU A 34 -9.08 -9.58 2.44
CA GLU A 34 -10.06 -10.50 1.84
C GLU A 34 -9.41 -11.67 1.07
N GLY A 35 -8.09 -11.75 1.01
CA GLY A 35 -7.40 -12.76 0.21
C GLY A 35 -7.63 -12.62 -1.29
N ALA A 36 -7.94 -11.40 -1.74
CA ALA A 36 -8.30 -11.13 -3.13
C ALA A 36 -7.09 -11.03 -4.07
N VAL A 37 -5.92 -10.73 -3.53
CA VAL A 37 -4.69 -10.46 -4.27
C VAL A 37 -3.51 -11.23 -3.68
N ASP A 38 -2.42 -11.32 -4.42
CA ASP A 38 -1.19 -11.99 -4.00
C ASP A 38 -0.16 -11.02 -3.40
N ALA A 39 -0.37 -9.72 -3.58
CA ALA A 39 0.39 -8.65 -2.95
C ALA A 39 -0.40 -7.35 -2.97
N ALA A 40 -0.08 -6.42 -2.07
CA ALA A 40 -0.75 -5.13 -2.03
C ALA A 40 0.24 -3.98 -1.80
N VAL A 41 0.00 -2.87 -2.50
CA VAL A 41 0.71 -1.60 -2.29
C VAL A 41 -0.31 -0.53 -1.93
N CYS A 42 -0.10 0.10 -0.79
CA CYS A 42 -1.02 1.07 -0.21
C CYS A 42 -0.33 2.43 -0.07
N TYR A 43 -0.74 3.42 -0.84
CA TYR A 43 -0.26 4.80 -0.70
C TYR A 43 -1.21 5.59 0.20
N TYR A 44 -0.69 6.08 1.32
CA TYR A 44 -1.40 6.94 2.27
C TYR A 44 -2.88 6.55 2.44
N GLY A 45 -3.12 5.28 2.75
CA GLY A 45 -4.47 4.73 2.96
C GLY A 45 -5.07 5.20 4.27
N GLY A 46 -5.94 6.20 4.20
CA GLY A 46 -6.64 6.70 5.38
C GLY A 46 -7.60 5.66 5.94
N GLY A 47 -7.62 5.50 7.27
CA GLY A 47 -8.50 4.56 7.94
C GLY A 47 -7.97 3.14 8.09
N ILE A 48 -6.80 2.82 7.54
CA ILE A 48 -6.15 1.50 7.76
C ILE A 48 -5.93 1.27 9.26
N HIS A 49 -5.52 2.31 10.00
CA HIS A 49 -5.31 2.22 11.44
C HIS A 49 -6.59 1.92 12.25
N ASN A 50 -7.75 2.05 11.64
CA ASN A 50 -9.04 1.68 12.24
C ASN A 50 -9.50 0.26 11.84
N MET A 51 -8.69 -0.46 11.07
CA MET A 51 -8.99 -1.82 10.57
C MET A 51 -7.89 -2.82 10.94
N LEU A 52 -7.14 -2.57 12.00
CA LEU A 52 -6.01 -3.41 12.39
C LEU A 52 -6.44 -4.78 12.93
N ASP A 53 -7.69 -4.95 13.33
CA ASP A 53 -8.33 -6.23 13.64
C ASP A 53 -8.31 -7.19 12.43
N ARG A 54 -8.17 -6.67 11.22
CA ARG A 54 -8.09 -7.47 9.98
C ARG A 54 -6.67 -7.95 9.65
N VAL A 55 -5.65 -7.45 10.34
CA VAL A 55 -4.25 -7.84 10.09
C VAL A 55 -4.01 -9.35 10.16
N PRO A 56 -4.59 -10.11 11.12
CA PRO A 56 -4.43 -11.56 11.15
C PRO A 56 -4.93 -12.29 9.88
N SER A 57 -5.85 -11.68 9.14
CA SER A 57 -6.36 -12.23 7.87
C SER A 57 -5.42 -12.00 6.69
N ILE A 58 -4.45 -11.10 6.82
CA ILE A 58 -3.53 -10.74 5.74
C ILE A 58 -2.38 -11.76 5.69
N LYS A 59 -2.36 -12.57 4.64
CA LYS A 59 -1.37 -13.63 4.44
C LYS A 59 -0.40 -13.35 3.29
N VAL A 60 -0.51 -12.19 2.67
CA VAL A 60 0.27 -11.81 1.49
C VAL A 60 1.24 -10.68 1.80
N PRO A 61 2.33 -10.53 1.00
CA PRO A 61 3.25 -9.40 1.13
C PRO A 61 2.55 -8.06 0.90
N MET A 62 3.00 -7.05 1.64
CA MET A 62 2.41 -5.71 1.55
C MET A 62 3.47 -4.62 1.68
N LEU A 63 3.31 -3.55 0.92
CA LEU A 63 4.09 -2.33 1.03
C LEU A 63 3.15 -1.15 1.29
N LEU A 64 3.38 -0.44 2.40
CA LEU A 64 2.59 0.72 2.78
C LEU A 64 3.47 1.97 2.79
N HIS A 65 3.01 3.01 2.11
CA HIS A 65 3.67 4.31 2.06
C HIS A 65 2.84 5.34 2.82
N PHE A 66 3.47 6.03 3.77
CA PHE A 66 2.83 7.09 4.55
C PHE A 66 3.62 8.39 4.47
N ALA A 67 2.93 9.51 4.59
CA ALA A 67 3.51 10.84 4.65
C ALA A 67 3.62 11.31 6.11
N GLU A 68 4.76 11.89 6.46
CA GLU A 68 5.00 12.37 7.84
C GLU A 68 3.99 13.45 8.27
N LYS A 69 3.62 14.34 7.35
CA LYS A 69 2.74 15.49 7.63
C LYS A 69 1.29 15.26 7.20
N ASP A 70 0.88 14.02 7.03
CA ASP A 70 -0.48 13.67 6.61
C ASP A 70 -1.48 14.04 7.70
N GLY A 71 -2.39 15.00 7.42
CA GLY A 71 -3.42 15.42 8.35
C GLY A 71 -4.52 14.39 8.59
N TYR A 72 -4.68 13.43 7.68
CA TYR A 72 -5.65 12.33 7.81
C TYR A 72 -5.09 11.11 8.51
N ILE A 73 -3.76 10.96 8.50
CA ILE A 73 -3.06 9.80 9.06
C ILE A 73 -1.91 10.32 9.93
N PRO A 74 -2.18 10.73 11.17
CA PRO A 74 -1.15 11.26 12.06
C PRO A 74 -0.12 10.18 12.41
N MET A 75 1.09 10.58 12.79
CA MET A 75 2.18 9.65 13.08
C MET A 75 1.82 8.57 14.12
N PRO A 76 1.05 8.84 15.20
CA PRO A 76 0.60 7.78 16.09
C PRO A 76 -0.21 6.68 15.38
N ALA A 77 -1.01 7.03 14.38
CA ALA A 77 -1.74 6.06 13.56
C ALA A 77 -0.77 5.21 12.71
N VAL A 78 0.26 5.83 12.12
CA VAL A 78 1.30 5.11 11.39
C VAL A 78 2.06 4.14 12.31
N GLU A 79 2.40 4.55 13.52
CA GLU A 79 3.06 3.69 14.49
C GLU A 79 2.17 2.50 14.91
N SER A 80 0.85 2.72 15.01
CA SER A 80 -0.10 1.63 15.27
C SER A 80 -0.10 0.60 14.14
N VAL A 81 -0.03 1.06 12.88
CA VAL A 81 0.06 0.16 11.71
C VAL A 81 1.37 -0.63 11.76
N LYS A 82 2.49 0.03 12.01
CA LYS A 82 3.79 -0.65 12.17
C LYS A 82 3.74 -1.71 13.26
N GLY A 83 3.17 -1.37 14.41
CA GLY A 83 3.03 -2.29 15.55
C GLY A 83 2.18 -3.51 15.22
N ALA A 84 1.11 -3.32 14.47
CA ALA A 84 0.22 -4.42 14.05
C ALA A 84 0.91 -5.44 13.12
N PHE A 85 1.90 -4.98 12.33
CA PHE A 85 2.70 -5.84 11.45
C PHE A 85 4.06 -6.22 12.03
N ALA A 86 4.31 -5.96 13.30
CA ALA A 86 5.58 -6.32 13.92
C ALA A 86 5.87 -7.82 13.77
N GLY A 87 7.10 -8.16 13.42
CA GLY A 87 7.51 -9.55 13.18
C GLY A 87 7.16 -10.11 11.78
N ARG A 88 6.50 -9.32 10.92
CA ARG A 88 6.17 -9.70 9.54
C ARG A 88 7.26 -9.21 8.58
N ASP A 89 8.14 -10.10 8.13
CA ASP A 89 9.22 -9.77 7.19
C ASP A 89 8.71 -9.46 5.77
N ASP A 90 7.51 -9.90 5.45
CA ASP A 90 6.87 -9.68 4.15
C ASP A 90 6.04 -8.39 4.09
N VAL A 91 5.99 -7.61 5.16
CA VAL A 91 5.28 -6.33 5.23
C VAL A 91 6.26 -5.21 5.54
N ARG A 92 6.27 -4.19 4.69
CA ARG A 92 7.13 -3.02 4.82
C ARG A 92 6.30 -1.75 4.94
N VAL A 93 6.66 -0.89 5.88
CA VAL A 93 6.06 0.44 6.06
C VAL A 93 7.14 1.48 5.86
N ASP A 94 6.97 2.33 4.85
CA ASP A 94 7.86 3.45 4.56
C ASP A 94 7.15 4.77 4.90
N VAL A 95 7.87 5.66 5.60
CA VAL A 95 7.41 7.01 5.93
C VAL A 95 8.28 8.03 5.21
N TYR A 96 7.64 8.99 4.55
CA TYR A 96 8.32 10.03 3.79
C TYR A 96 8.31 11.33 4.57
N GLY A 97 9.50 11.81 4.94
CA GLY A 97 9.66 13.01 5.76
C GLY A 97 9.28 14.28 5.02
N GLY A 98 8.62 15.21 5.72
CA GLY A 98 8.31 16.54 5.22
C GLY A 98 7.25 16.63 4.15
N VAL A 99 6.54 15.55 3.83
CA VAL A 99 5.50 15.52 2.79
C VAL A 99 4.12 15.23 3.34
N ASP A 100 3.11 15.64 2.59
CA ASP A 100 1.70 15.56 2.94
C ASP A 100 0.99 14.40 2.28
N HIS A 101 -0.26 14.17 2.71
CA HIS A 101 -1.20 13.28 2.05
C HIS A 101 -1.31 13.61 0.57
N GLY A 102 -1.20 12.60 -0.28
CA GLY A 102 -1.28 12.81 -1.73
C GLY A 102 0.03 13.27 -2.38
N PHE A 103 1.18 13.07 -1.74
CA PHE A 103 2.49 13.50 -2.29
C PHE A 103 2.80 12.91 -3.67
N ASN A 104 2.14 11.84 -4.07
CA ASN A 104 2.28 11.22 -5.40
C ASN A 104 1.32 11.83 -6.44
N CYS A 105 0.44 12.74 -6.05
CA CYS A 105 -0.58 13.29 -6.92
C CYS A 105 -0.03 14.43 -7.79
N TRP A 106 0.46 14.06 -8.95
CA TRP A 106 1.00 15.00 -9.93
C TRP A 106 -0.01 16.10 -10.28
N GLY A 107 0.45 17.33 -10.35
CA GLY A 107 -0.39 18.49 -10.67
C GLY A 107 -1.12 19.08 -9.47
N ARG A 108 -0.94 18.55 -8.26
CA ARG A 108 -1.51 19.11 -7.02
C ARG A 108 -0.45 19.78 -6.16
N PRO A 109 -0.83 20.77 -5.30
CA PRO A 109 0.14 21.49 -4.45
C PRO A 109 0.96 20.59 -3.53
N MET A 110 0.40 19.47 -3.04
CA MET A 110 1.09 18.55 -2.15
C MET A 110 2.05 17.60 -2.89
N TYR A 111 2.09 17.63 -4.22
CA TYR A 111 2.99 16.77 -4.97
C TYR A 111 4.45 17.02 -4.58
N ASN A 112 5.17 15.94 -4.32
CA ASN A 112 6.60 16.00 -4.04
C ASN A 112 7.31 15.02 -4.96
N GLN A 113 8.05 15.55 -5.93
CA GLN A 113 8.71 14.76 -6.96
C GLN A 113 9.67 13.72 -6.39
N LYS A 114 10.46 14.10 -5.38
CA LYS A 114 11.45 13.21 -4.77
C LYS A 114 10.79 12.06 -4.05
N ALA A 115 9.79 12.35 -3.21
CA ALA A 115 9.04 11.31 -2.47
C ALA A 115 8.27 10.41 -3.43
N ALA A 116 7.62 10.99 -4.44
CA ALA A 116 6.86 10.24 -5.45
C ALA A 116 7.76 9.28 -6.24
N ALA A 117 8.93 9.75 -6.70
CA ALA A 117 9.88 8.92 -7.45
C ALA A 117 10.42 7.78 -6.58
N LEU A 118 10.78 8.06 -5.33
CA LEU A 118 11.29 7.06 -4.40
C LEU A 118 10.23 6.01 -4.08
N ALA A 119 9.00 6.44 -3.77
CA ALA A 119 7.90 5.53 -3.47
C ALA A 119 7.56 4.65 -4.69
N ARG A 120 7.56 5.23 -5.88
CA ARG A 120 7.34 4.48 -7.13
C ARG A 120 8.42 3.42 -7.36
N GLY A 121 9.68 3.79 -7.20
CA GLY A 121 10.79 2.85 -7.36
C GLY A 121 10.69 1.69 -6.37
N ARG A 122 10.37 1.96 -5.11
CA ARG A 122 10.16 0.95 -4.09
C ARG A 122 8.97 0.05 -4.41
N SER A 123 7.87 0.62 -4.90
CA SER A 123 6.68 -0.14 -5.29
C SER A 123 6.97 -1.09 -6.45
N LEU A 124 7.66 -0.62 -7.49
CA LEU A 124 8.01 -1.45 -8.64
C LEU A 124 8.98 -2.57 -8.25
N SER A 125 9.99 -2.26 -7.44
CA SER A 125 10.94 -3.26 -6.94
C SER A 125 10.22 -4.32 -6.09
N PHE A 126 9.35 -3.90 -5.18
CA PHE A 126 8.54 -4.81 -4.37
C PHE A 126 7.67 -5.71 -5.24
N LEU A 127 6.91 -5.14 -6.17
CA LEU A 127 6.01 -5.91 -7.04
C LEU A 127 6.78 -6.89 -7.91
N SER A 128 7.92 -6.50 -8.46
CA SER A 128 8.71 -7.42 -9.28
C SER A 128 9.21 -8.64 -8.50
N GLY A 129 9.46 -8.48 -7.20
CA GLY A 129 9.90 -9.57 -6.34
C GLY A 129 8.79 -10.52 -5.89
N VAL A 130 7.52 -10.12 -5.96
CA VAL A 130 6.41 -10.92 -5.40
C VAL A 130 5.41 -11.42 -6.43
N ILE A 131 5.28 -10.78 -7.60
CA ILE A 131 4.32 -11.19 -8.62
C ILE A 131 4.93 -11.55 -9.98
N CYS A 132 6.20 -11.28 -10.16
CA CYS A 132 6.90 -11.66 -11.41
C CYS A 132 7.54 -13.03 -11.36
#